data_4b66524b7b15737752f6e16dd9ddcd92
#
_entry.id   4b66524b7b15737752f6e16dd9ddcd92
#
_cell.length_a   1.000
_cell.length_b   1.000
_cell.length_c   1.000
_cell.angle_alpha   90.00
_cell.angle_beta   90.00
_cell.angle_gamma   90.00
#
_symmetry.space_group_name_H-M   'P 1'
#
loop_
_entity.id
_entity.type
_entity.pdbx_description
1 polymer ?
#
loop_
_entity_poly.entity_id
_entity_poly.type
_entity_poly.pdbx_seq_one_letter_code
_entity_poly.pdbx_strand_id
1 'polypeptide(L)'
;MEDVKTSDKNIAIEDLKTFVYITKKILDFYEQWKPSIIGIEKGHIEMALGPFLEKRVRERGLYEAYIKDLKTGRRDKEARARAIQGRMQQGMVFFPKEAVFTGPLIAELLRFPNGIHDDQVDALAWLGLMMTEFATYQAPVVKELSWRDRLEKFTKIERSKSAMSA
;
A
#
# COMPACT_ATOMS: atom_id res chain seq x y z
N MET A 1 -39.91 -22.15 -3.66
CA MET A 1 -38.51 -22.60 -3.67
C MET A 1 -37.64 -21.79 -4.67
N GLU A 2 -38.20 -20.77 -5.34
CA GLU A 2 -37.52 -19.92 -6.32
C GLU A 2 -36.95 -18.59 -5.75
N ASP A 3 -37.45 -18.14 -4.61
CA ASP A 3 -37.07 -16.83 -4.05
C ASP A 3 -35.64 -16.75 -3.45
N VAL A 4 -35.09 -17.86 -2.95
CA VAL A 4 -33.77 -17.91 -2.35
C VAL A 4 -32.66 -17.71 -3.40
N LYS A 5 -32.81 -18.30 -4.60
CA LYS A 5 -31.80 -18.18 -5.67
C LYS A 5 -31.72 -16.78 -6.29
N THR A 6 -32.81 -16.00 -6.20
CA THR A 6 -32.85 -14.61 -6.73
C THR A 6 -32.18 -13.64 -5.75
N SER A 7 -32.33 -13.86 -4.45
CA SER A 7 -31.68 -13.09 -3.40
C SER A 7 -30.14 -13.20 -3.49
N ASP A 8 -29.62 -14.41 -3.62
CA ASP A 8 -28.16 -14.65 -3.70
C ASP A 8 -27.52 -14.00 -4.93
N LYS A 9 -28.22 -13.99 -6.08
CA LYS A 9 -27.74 -13.34 -7.29
C LYS A 9 -27.70 -11.81 -7.15
N ASN A 10 -28.68 -11.23 -6.47
CA ASN A 10 -28.72 -9.78 -6.25
C ASN A 10 -27.61 -9.32 -5.30
N ILE A 11 -27.35 -10.07 -4.23
CA ILE A 11 -26.22 -9.81 -3.31
C ILE A 11 -24.90 -9.86 -4.08
N ALA A 12 -24.66 -10.89 -4.88
CA ALA A 12 -23.43 -11.03 -5.68
C ALA A 12 -23.25 -9.88 -6.69
N ILE A 13 -24.31 -9.33 -7.25
CA ILE A 13 -24.25 -8.18 -8.18
C ILE A 13 -23.91 -6.88 -7.44
N GLU A 14 -24.46 -6.68 -6.25
CA GLU A 14 -24.17 -5.52 -5.40
C GLU A 14 -22.69 -5.53 -4.96
N ASP A 15 -22.20 -6.68 -4.52
CA ASP A 15 -20.77 -6.85 -4.17
C ASP A 15 -19.87 -6.55 -5.34
N LEU A 16 -20.22 -7.02 -6.53
CA LEU A 16 -19.44 -6.75 -7.75
C LEU A 16 -19.38 -5.25 -8.08
N LYS A 17 -20.49 -4.53 -7.97
CA LYS A 17 -20.54 -3.07 -8.16
C LYS A 17 -19.66 -2.36 -7.14
N THR A 18 -19.68 -2.79 -5.90
CA THR A 18 -18.86 -2.26 -4.81
C THR A 18 -17.38 -2.45 -5.10
N PHE A 19 -16.95 -3.64 -5.51
CA PHE A 19 -15.55 -3.91 -5.87
C PHE A 19 -15.08 -3.07 -7.06
N VAL A 20 -15.91 -2.92 -8.09
CA VAL A 20 -15.59 -2.06 -9.24
C VAL A 20 -15.45 -0.60 -8.80
N TYR A 21 -16.32 -0.12 -7.93
CA TYR A 21 -16.26 1.24 -7.38
C TYR A 21 -14.99 1.47 -6.55
N ILE A 22 -14.68 0.57 -5.61
CA ILE A 22 -13.49 0.65 -4.77
C ILE A 22 -12.23 0.63 -5.64
N THR A 23 -12.13 -0.30 -6.58
CA THR A 23 -11.00 -0.39 -7.52
C THR A 23 -10.81 0.91 -8.29
N LYS A 24 -11.89 1.48 -8.83
CA LYS A 24 -11.84 2.76 -9.52
C LYS A 24 -11.28 3.85 -8.61
N LYS A 25 -11.78 3.96 -7.37
CA LYS A 25 -11.32 4.97 -6.40
C LYS A 25 -9.85 4.84 -6.06
N ILE A 26 -9.35 3.63 -5.83
CA ILE A 26 -7.93 3.37 -5.56
C ILE A 26 -7.07 3.89 -6.72
N LEU A 27 -7.46 3.58 -7.95
CA LEU A 27 -6.69 4.00 -9.13
C LEU A 27 -6.81 5.50 -9.42
N ASP A 28 -7.97 6.12 -9.19
CA ASP A 28 -8.15 7.57 -9.29
C ASP A 28 -7.23 8.29 -8.28
N PHE A 29 -7.13 7.80 -7.04
CA PHE A 29 -6.17 8.29 -6.05
C PHE A 29 -4.72 8.09 -6.48
N TYR A 30 -4.40 6.92 -7.04
CA TYR A 30 -3.07 6.68 -7.57
C TYR A 30 -2.70 7.66 -8.68
N GLU A 31 -3.58 7.90 -9.64
CA GLU A 31 -3.35 8.85 -10.73
C GLU A 31 -3.17 10.28 -10.23
N GLN A 32 -3.91 10.67 -9.20
CA GLN A 32 -3.86 12.00 -8.60
C GLN A 32 -2.59 12.24 -7.77
N TRP A 33 -2.23 11.28 -6.92
CA TRP A 33 -1.21 11.49 -5.89
C TRP A 33 0.11 10.75 -6.16
N LYS A 34 0.12 9.82 -7.11
CA LYS A 34 1.29 9.01 -7.49
C LYS A 34 2.04 8.44 -6.26
N PRO A 35 1.36 7.77 -5.31
CA PRO A 35 2.03 7.21 -4.17
C PRO A 35 3.02 6.13 -4.62
N SER A 36 4.16 6.04 -3.96
CA SER A 36 5.16 5.00 -4.24
C SER A 36 4.63 3.60 -3.94
N ILE A 37 3.69 3.48 -3.00
CA ILE A 37 3.14 2.19 -2.56
C ILE A 37 1.68 2.37 -2.17
N ILE A 38 0.87 1.37 -2.54
CA ILE A 38 -0.49 1.19 -2.07
C ILE A 38 -0.52 -0.04 -1.18
N GLY A 39 -0.81 0.14 0.12
CA GLY A 39 -0.99 -0.99 1.06
C GLY A 39 -2.44 -1.48 1.04
N ILE A 40 -2.64 -2.78 0.89
CA ILE A 40 -3.96 -3.42 1.01
C ILE A 40 -3.88 -4.50 2.07
N GLU A 41 -4.77 -4.45 3.06
CA GLU A 41 -4.83 -5.47 4.11
C GLU A 41 -5.23 -6.82 3.52
N LYS A 42 -4.44 -7.84 3.84
CA LYS A 42 -4.68 -9.19 3.36
C LYS A 42 -5.88 -9.82 4.06
N GLY A 43 -6.88 -10.22 3.28
CA GLY A 43 -8.10 -10.83 3.78
C GLY A 43 -9.10 -11.11 2.68
N HIS A 44 -10.35 -11.32 3.05
CA HIS A 44 -11.41 -11.62 2.09
C HIS A 44 -11.60 -10.50 1.04
N ILE A 45 -11.44 -9.25 1.43
CA ILE A 45 -11.59 -8.10 0.53
C ILE A 45 -10.45 -8.07 -0.48
N GLU A 46 -9.21 -8.31 -0.06
CA GLU A 46 -8.05 -8.36 -0.96
C GLU A 46 -8.20 -9.50 -1.96
N MET A 47 -8.60 -10.70 -1.52
CA MET A 47 -8.81 -11.85 -2.41
C MET A 47 -9.88 -11.56 -3.47
N ALA A 48 -10.96 -10.87 -3.12
CA ALA A 48 -12.01 -10.49 -4.05
C ALA A 48 -11.62 -9.30 -4.94
N LEU A 49 -10.93 -8.30 -4.40
CA LEU A 49 -10.55 -7.08 -5.09
C LEU A 49 -9.33 -7.26 -6.01
N GLY A 50 -8.38 -8.13 -5.63
CA GLY A 50 -7.10 -8.31 -6.31
C GLY A 50 -7.21 -8.51 -7.83
N PRO A 51 -7.99 -9.48 -8.33
CA PRO A 51 -8.15 -9.72 -9.76
C PRO A 51 -8.73 -8.51 -10.53
N PHE A 52 -9.67 -7.76 -9.92
CA PHE A 52 -10.23 -6.55 -10.51
C PHE A 52 -9.20 -5.42 -10.56
N LEU A 53 -8.44 -5.26 -9.48
CA LEU A 53 -7.42 -4.23 -9.39
C LEU A 53 -6.29 -4.47 -10.40
N GLU A 54 -5.76 -5.68 -10.50
CA GLU A 54 -4.75 -6.05 -11.49
C GLU A 54 -5.22 -5.84 -12.93
N LYS A 55 -6.47 -6.23 -13.23
CA LYS A 55 -7.06 -6.01 -14.54
C LYS A 55 -7.11 -4.52 -14.87
N ARG A 56 -7.59 -3.67 -13.95
CA ARG A 56 -7.72 -2.24 -14.15
C ARG A 56 -6.38 -1.51 -14.21
N VAL A 57 -5.39 -1.95 -13.43
CA VAL A 57 -4.00 -1.45 -13.51
C VAL A 57 -3.46 -1.65 -14.94
N ARG A 58 -3.64 -2.86 -15.49
CA ARG A 58 -3.23 -3.15 -16.88
C ARG A 58 -4.00 -2.31 -17.91
N GLU A 59 -5.32 -2.21 -17.78
CA GLU A 59 -6.16 -1.43 -18.70
C GLU A 59 -5.81 0.07 -18.71
N ARG A 60 -5.36 0.63 -17.57
CA ARG A 60 -4.94 2.03 -17.46
C ARG A 60 -3.44 2.25 -17.69
N GLY A 61 -2.66 1.20 -17.92
CA GLY A 61 -1.21 1.29 -18.13
C GLY A 61 -0.43 1.75 -16.88
N LEU A 62 -0.96 1.52 -15.67
CA LEU A 62 -0.38 1.97 -14.40
C LEU A 62 0.60 0.94 -13.84
N TYR A 63 1.57 0.50 -14.62
CA TYR A 63 2.52 -0.56 -14.26
C TYR A 63 3.49 -0.19 -13.13
N GLU A 64 3.63 1.10 -12.82
CA GLU A 64 4.48 1.59 -11.73
C GLU A 64 3.78 1.54 -10.36
N ALA A 65 2.46 1.25 -10.33
CA ALA A 65 1.70 1.14 -9.10
C ALA A 65 2.13 -0.12 -8.32
N TYR A 66 2.96 0.07 -7.29
CA TYR A 66 3.34 -1.03 -6.40
C TYR A 66 2.27 -1.27 -5.34
N ILE A 67 1.64 -2.44 -5.41
CA ILE A 67 0.63 -2.88 -4.45
C ILE A 67 1.30 -3.83 -3.46
N LYS A 68 1.22 -3.50 -2.17
CA LYS A 68 1.79 -4.28 -1.07
C LYS A 68 0.70 -4.92 -0.24
N ASP A 69 0.76 -6.23 -0.09
CA ASP A 69 -0.10 -6.97 0.85
C ASP A 69 0.32 -6.69 2.30
N LEU A 70 -0.61 -6.19 3.09
CA LEU A 70 -0.44 -5.92 4.52
C LEU A 70 -0.99 -7.12 5.30
N LYS A 71 -0.10 -7.84 5.96
CA LYS A 71 -0.49 -9.02 6.77
C LYS A 71 -0.82 -8.58 8.19
N THR A 72 -2.02 -8.85 8.65
CA THR A 72 -2.52 -8.52 9.99
C THR A 72 -1.65 -9.10 11.12
N GLY A 73 -1.01 -10.24 10.92
CA GLY A 73 -0.15 -10.85 11.92
C GLY A 73 -0.85 -11.05 13.28
N ARG A 74 -0.05 -11.30 14.34
CA ARG A 74 -0.54 -11.42 15.73
C ARG A 74 -0.58 -10.08 16.48
N ARG A 75 -0.29 -8.96 15.81
CA ARG A 75 -0.28 -7.64 16.47
C ARG A 75 -1.70 -7.14 16.64
N ASP A 76 -2.04 -6.79 17.86
CA ASP A 76 -3.27 -6.12 18.20
C ASP A 76 -3.38 -4.76 17.50
N LYS A 77 -4.61 -4.29 17.25
CA LYS A 77 -4.91 -2.99 16.63
C LYS A 77 -4.20 -1.83 17.36
N GLU A 78 -4.24 -1.84 18.70
CA GLU A 78 -3.55 -0.83 19.51
C GLU A 78 -2.03 -0.85 19.27
N ALA A 79 -1.43 -2.03 19.21
CA ALA A 79 0.02 -2.16 18.95
C ALA A 79 0.39 -1.63 17.54
N ARG A 80 -0.50 -1.76 16.55
CA ARG A 80 -0.29 -1.16 15.22
C ARG A 80 -0.40 0.36 15.26
N ALA A 81 -1.38 0.89 16.00
CA ALA A 81 -1.63 2.33 16.10
C ALA A 81 -0.49 3.11 16.80
N ARG A 82 0.34 2.45 17.62
CA ARG A 82 1.47 3.10 18.33
C ARG A 82 2.46 3.79 17.39
N ALA A 83 2.67 3.25 16.19
CA ALA A 83 3.59 3.84 15.22
C ALA A 83 3.13 5.23 14.75
N ILE A 84 1.85 5.39 14.45
CA ILE A 84 1.29 6.68 14.05
C ILE A 84 1.08 7.61 15.27
N GLN A 85 0.69 7.06 16.42
CA GLN A 85 0.56 7.81 17.66
C GLN A 85 1.87 8.51 18.04
N GLY A 86 3.00 7.81 17.98
CA GLY A 86 4.31 8.41 18.26
C GLY A 86 4.63 9.59 17.33
N ARG A 87 4.28 9.50 16.05
CA ARG A 87 4.46 10.60 15.09
C ARG A 87 3.52 11.79 15.39
N MET A 88 2.28 11.51 15.81
CA MET A 88 1.34 12.55 16.23
C MET A 88 1.85 13.29 17.47
N GLN A 89 2.37 12.57 18.47
CA GLN A 89 2.95 13.17 19.68
C GLN A 89 4.15 14.07 19.38
N GLN A 90 4.90 13.74 18.33
CA GLN A 90 6.04 14.54 17.86
C GLN A 90 5.63 15.69 16.93
N GLY A 91 4.34 15.90 16.69
CA GLY A 91 3.84 16.95 15.79
C GLY A 91 4.17 16.72 14.31
N MET A 92 4.40 15.46 13.90
CA MET A 92 4.76 15.13 12.52
C MET A 92 3.56 14.79 11.64
N VAL A 93 2.34 14.79 12.19
CA VAL A 93 1.11 14.47 11.47
C VAL A 93 0.21 15.69 11.45
N PHE A 94 -0.16 16.10 10.24
CA PHE A 94 -1.01 17.27 10.02
C PHE A 94 -2.27 16.86 9.27
N PHE A 95 -3.41 17.33 9.72
CA PHE A 95 -4.69 17.14 9.05
C PHE A 95 -5.17 18.46 8.46
N PRO A 96 -5.69 18.47 7.23
CA PRO A 96 -6.25 19.68 6.63
C PRO A 96 -7.49 20.10 7.43
N LYS A 97 -7.51 21.35 7.91
CA LYS A 97 -8.51 21.84 8.85
C LYS A 97 -9.94 21.82 8.29
N GLU A 98 -10.09 22.06 7.00
CA GLU A 98 -11.39 22.20 6.34
C GLU A 98 -11.81 20.99 5.50
N ALA A 99 -11.05 19.90 5.55
CA ALA A 99 -11.42 18.70 4.79
C ALA A 99 -12.60 17.97 5.47
N VAL A 100 -13.56 17.54 4.66
CA VAL A 100 -14.78 16.88 5.11
C VAL A 100 -14.51 15.65 5.99
N PHE A 101 -13.42 14.94 5.73
CA PHE A 101 -13.03 13.74 6.48
C PHE A 101 -12.35 14.02 7.82
N THR A 102 -11.83 15.24 8.04
CA THR A 102 -11.01 15.54 9.24
C THR A 102 -11.83 15.45 10.53
N GLY A 103 -13.04 15.98 10.55
CA GLY A 103 -13.93 15.90 11.71
C GLY A 103 -14.28 14.46 12.11
N PRO A 104 -14.82 13.63 11.20
CA PRO A 104 -15.07 12.21 11.45
C PRO A 104 -13.82 11.44 11.90
N LEU A 105 -12.67 11.65 11.26
CA LEU A 105 -11.42 11.01 11.62
C LEU A 105 -10.95 11.35 13.04
N ILE A 106 -11.00 12.62 13.43
CA ILE A 106 -10.65 13.04 14.80
C ILE A 106 -11.61 12.42 15.81
N ALA A 107 -12.92 12.38 15.50
CA ALA A 107 -13.90 11.75 16.38
C ALA A 107 -13.66 10.26 16.56
N GLU A 108 -13.22 9.56 15.53
CA GLU A 108 -12.85 8.14 15.57
C GLU A 108 -11.55 7.93 16.38
N LEU A 109 -10.52 8.74 16.14
CA LEU A 109 -9.27 8.73 16.90
C LEU A 109 -9.47 8.92 18.43
N LEU A 110 -10.36 9.86 18.81
CA LEU A 110 -10.65 10.13 20.23
C LEU A 110 -11.41 9.01 20.93
N ARG A 111 -12.15 8.18 20.18
CA ARG A 111 -12.89 7.03 20.71
C ARG A 111 -12.10 5.73 20.68
N PHE A 112 -11.00 5.68 19.95
CA PHE A 112 -10.18 4.49 19.84
C PHE A 112 -9.54 4.14 21.20
N PRO A 113 -9.48 2.87 21.63
CA PRO A 113 -9.86 1.65 20.89
C PRO A 113 -11.34 1.23 21.06
N ASN A 114 -12.14 1.94 21.83
CA ASN A 114 -13.51 1.54 22.23
C ASN A 114 -14.60 2.02 21.24
N GLY A 115 -14.25 2.57 20.10
CA GLY A 115 -15.17 3.02 19.06
C GLY A 115 -15.88 1.86 18.35
N ILE A 116 -17.14 2.07 17.92
CA ILE A 116 -17.87 1.11 17.07
C ILE A 116 -17.24 1.03 15.67
N HIS A 117 -16.73 2.17 15.19
CA HIS A 117 -16.05 2.30 13.90
C HIS A 117 -14.58 2.73 14.16
N ASP A 118 -13.66 2.01 13.59
CA ASP A 118 -12.22 2.24 13.74
C ASP A 118 -11.44 2.07 12.40
N ASP A 119 -12.17 2.02 11.29
CA ASP A 119 -11.60 1.76 9.96
C ASP A 119 -10.58 2.83 9.53
N GLN A 120 -10.84 4.11 9.83
CA GLN A 120 -9.92 5.19 9.51
C GLN A 120 -8.67 5.16 10.40
N VAL A 121 -8.83 4.78 11.67
CA VAL A 121 -7.70 4.58 12.60
C VAL A 121 -6.86 3.40 12.17
N ASP A 122 -7.46 2.29 11.74
CA ASP A 122 -6.74 1.13 11.19
C ASP A 122 -5.96 1.51 9.92
N ALA A 123 -6.53 2.28 9.01
CA ALA A 123 -5.82 2.78 7.84
C ALA A 123 -4.61 3.65 8.20
N LEU A 124 -4.75 4.55 9.18
CA LEU A 124 -3.65 5.35 9.70
C LEU A 124 -2.59 4.51 10.42
N ALA A 125 -3.00 3.49 11.16
CA ALA A 125 -2.09 2.56 11.82
C ALA A 125 -1.21 1.80 10.80
N TRP A 126 -1.81 1.33 9.72
CA TRP A 126 -1.08 0.72 8.62
C TRP A 126 -0.12 1.69 7.95
N LEU A 127 -0.56 2.93 7.69
CA LEU A 127 0.30 3.97 7.14
C LEU A 127 1.51 4.22 8.05
N GLY A 128 1.31 4.33 9.36
CA GLY A 128 2.37 4.51 10.35
C GLY A 128 3.40 3.37 10.34
N LEU A 129 2.94 2.11 10.21
CA LEU A 129 3.81 0.94 10.10
C LEU A 129 4.59 0.95 8.78
N MET A 130 3.92 1.20 7.66
CA MET A 130 4.57 1.30 6.36
C MET A 130 5.65 2.37 6.37
N MET A 131 5.38 3.56 6.90
CA MET A 131 6.37 4.63 7.03
C MET A 131 7.57 4.22 7.89
N THR A 132 7.36 3.41 8.92
CA THR A 132 8.44 2.91 9.77
C THR A 132 9.31 1.90 9.02
N GLU A 133 8.72 0.99 8.28
CA GLU A 133 9.43 0.03 7.44
C GLU A 133 10.28 0.74 6.37
N PHE A 134 9.75 1.81 5.77
CA PHE A 134 10.48 2.60 4.77
C PHE A 134 11.57 3.47 5.37
N ALA A 135 11.37 4.03 6.56
CA ALA A 135 12.41 4.80 7.25
C ALA A 135 13.60 3.94 7.64
N THR A 136 13.40 2.64 7.84
CA THR A 136 14.49 1.68 8.09
C THR A 136 15.15 1.16 6.81
N TYR A 137 14.52 1.38 5.64
CA TYR A 137 15.14 1.09 4.35
C TYR A 137 16.16 2.18 4.02
N GLN A 138 17.39 1.99 4.47
CA GLN A 138 18.50 2.72 3.90
C GLN A 138 18.67 2.17 2.48
N ALA A 139 18.41 3.01 1.49
CA ALA A 139 18.77 2.68 0.11
C ALA A 139 20.22 2.19 0.12
N PRO A 140 20.52 1.04 -0.51
CA PRO A 140 21.91 0.59 -0.58
C PRO A 140 22.74 1.76 -1.11
N VAL A 141 23.74 2.16 -0.35
CA VAL A 141 24.68 3.20 -0.80
C VAL A 141 25.27 2.66 -2.07
N VAL A 142 24.78 3.12 -3.21
CA VAL A 142 25.38 2.84 -4.50
C VAL A 142 26.73 3.54 -4.44
N LYS A 143 27.76 2.76 -4.06
CA LYS A 143 29.13 3.23 -4.11
C LYS A 143 29.39 3.60 -5.56
N GLU A 144 29.43 4.89 -5.86
CA GLU A 144 29.81 5.32 -7.20
C GLU A 144 31.17 4.68 -7.49
N LEU A 145 31.17 3.76 -8.45
CA LEU A 145 32.38 3.09 -8.88
C LEU A 145 33.34 4.16 -9.32
N SER A 146 34.47 4.25 -8.64
CA SER A 146 35.56 5.14 -9.06
C SER A 146 35.95 4.81 -10.50
N TRP A 147 36.60 5.75 -11.20
CA TRP A 147 37.08 5.50 -12.57
C TRP A 147 38.02 4.28 -12.62
N ARG A 148 38.79 4.00 -11.53
CA ARG A 148 39.64 2.82 -11.38
C ARG A 148 38.83 1.52 -11.32
N ASP A 149 37.74 1.49 -10.57
CA ASP A 149 36.85 0.32 -10.47
C ASP A 149 36.19 0.03 -11.82
N ARG A 150 35.87 1.07 -12.58
CA ARG A 150 35.34 0.93 -13.95
C ARG A 150 36.39 0.37 -14.90
N LEU A 151 37.62 0.84 -14.82
CA LEU A 151 38.74 0.37 -15.64
C LEU A 151 39.05 -1.11 -15.34
N GLU A 152 39.07 -1.48 -14.07
CA GLU A 152 39.29 -2.86 -13.63
C GLU A 152 38.22 -3.83 -14.13
N LYS A 153 36.98 -3.36 -14.14
CA LYS A 153 35.85 -4.12 -14.69
C LYS A 153 35.96 -4.30 -16.21
N PHE A 154 36.45 -3.29 -16.93
CA PHE A 154 36.68 -3.36 -18.37
C PHE A 154 37.84 -4.33 -18.70
N THR A 155 38.97 -4.23 -18.02
CA THR A 155 40.13 -5.10 -18.25
C THR A 155 39.85 -6.56 -17.88
N LYS A 156 38.97 -6.81 -16.90
CA LYS A 156 38.54 -8.16 -16.52
C LYS A 156 37.65 -8.81 -17.57
N ILE A 157 36.76 -8.01 -18.21
CA ILE A 157 35.87 -8.46 -19.30
C ILE A 157 36.71 -8.78 -20.57
N GLU A 158 37.71 -7.99 -20.90
CA GLU A 158 38.58 -8.27 -22.06
C GLU A 158 39.41 -9.53 -21.85
N ARG A 159 39.98 -9.73 -20.65
CA ARG A 159 40.74 -10.96 -20.31
C ARG A 159 39.85 -12.22 -20.39
N SER A 160 38.59 -12.14 -19.96
CA SER A 160 37.68 -13.28 -20.06
C SER A 160 37.28 -13.61 -21.51
N LYS A 161 37.16 -12.60 -22.39
CA LYS A 161 36.90 -12.82 -23.82
C LYS A 161 38.11 -13.41 -24.56
N SER A 162 39.30 -12.98 -24.21
CA SER A 162 40.54 -13.52 -24.79
C SER A 162 40.78 -14.99 -24.38
N ALA A 163 40.38 -15.38 -23.17
CA ALA A 163 40.52 -16.76 -22.70
C ALA A 163 39.48 -17.75 -23.29
N MET A 164 38.39 -17.24 -23.88
CA MET A 164 37.39 -18.06 -24.56
C MET A 164 37.63 -18.21 -26.08
N SER A 165 38.64 -17.53 -26.63
CA SER A 165 38.97 -17.55 -28.06
C SER A 165 40.32 -18.21 -28.37
N ALA A 166 40.89 -18.90 -27.40
CA ALA A 166 42.08 -19.74 -27.50
C ALA A 166 41.75 -21.21 -27.24
#